data_da51a66df785aedf3be1660b11eac2cf
#
_entry.id   da51a66df785aedf3be1660b11eac2cf
#
_cell.length_a   1.000
_cell.length_b   1.000
_cell.length_c   1.000
_cell.angle_alpha   90.00
_cell.angle_beta   90.00
_cell.angle_gamma   90.00
#
_symmetry.space_group_name_H-M   'P 1'
#
loop_
_entity.id
_entity.type
_entity.pdbx_description
1 polymer ?
#
loop_
_entity_poly.entity_id
_entity_poly.type
_entity_poly.pdbx_seq_one_letter_code
_entity_poly.pdbx_strand_id
1 'polypeptide(L)'
;TNDTTDTSLIVFDKKNNQNAVTDDLDKSGHTPYLEKDGLLFYEVSGSTFAGTMVVVTDPSRVFVGTSGDYKGEAGINVPAICDKYGATLAINAGGFEDIGGVGNGGTPLGIVMSEGQLKYGNVNSSYDLIGFDNNNVFVIGQMTGQQAIDRGIRDAVSFGPFLILNGTPLEVSGMGGGLNPRTAIGQRADGAVLLLIIDGRQTHSLGASMNDLIN
;
A
#
# COMPACT_ATOMS: atom_id res chain seq x y z
N THR A 1 16.45 -28.32 14.91
CA THR A 1 15.98 -27.09 15.54
C THR A 1 15.31 -26.27 14.47
N ASN A 2 13.98 -26.34 14.41
CA ASN A 2 13.17 -25.55 13.48
C ASN A 2 13.19 -24.11 13.96
N ASP A 3 13.92 -23.27 13.27
CA ASP A 3 13.72 -21.83 13.34
C ASP A 3 12.57 -21.47 12.42
N THR A 4 11.35 -21.62 12.94
CA THR A 4 10.17 -21.01 12.32
C THR A 4 10.19 -19.56 12.72
N THR A 5 10.90 -18.73 11.98
CA THR A 5 10.70 -17.29 12.01
C THR A 5 9.24 -17.07 11.64
N ASP A 6 8.42 -16.75 12.63
CA ASP A 6 7.03 -16.37 12.42
C ASP A 6 7.01 -15.04 11.69
N THR A 7 7.01 -15.09 10.36
CA THR A 7 6.92 -13.92 9.48
C THR A 7 5.52 -13.32 9.45
N SER A 8 4.60 -13.86 10.26
CA SER A 8 3.18 -13.51 10.22
C SER A 8 2.83 -12.17 10.87
N LEU A 9 3.78 -11.49 11.53
CA LEU A 9 3.45 -10.32 12.34
C LEU A 9 4.55 -9.27 12.40
N ILE A 10 4.38 -8.21 11.63
CA ILE A 10 5.20 -7.00 11.75
C ILE A 10 4.35 -5.90 12.34
N VAL A 11 4.66 -5.52 13.56
CA VAL A 11 4.03 -4.40 14.27
C VAL A 11 5.08 -3.32 14.44
N PHE A 12 4.84 -2.16 13.84
CA PHE A 12 5.58 -0.96 14.21
C PHE A 12 5.02 -0.44 15.54
N ASP A 13 5.85 -0.43 16.60
CA ASP A 13 5.44 0.10 17.89
C ASP A 13 5.51 1.63 17.87
N LYS A 14 4.34 2.28 17.95
CA LYS A 14 4.17 3.74 18.04
C LYS A 14 4.67 4.36 19.36
N LYS A 15 5.02 3.59 20.37
CA LYS A 15 5.24 4.10 21.73
C LYS A 15 6.41 5.07 21.89
N ASN A 16 7.29 5.19 20.90
CA ASN A 16 8.47 6.04 20.99
C ASN A 16 8.44 7.32 20.15
N ASN A 17 7.31 7.68 19.48
CA ASN A 17 7.35 8.74 18.48
C ASN A 17 6.29 9.84 18.67
N GLN A 18 6.18 10.42 19.86
CA GLN A 18 5.25 11.54 20.11
C GLN A 18 5.75 12.92 19.64
N ASN A 19 6.95 13.05 19.07
CA ASN A 19 7.55 14.36 18.80
C ASN A 19 8.22 14.56 17.43
N ALA A 20 7.92 13.76 16.42
CA ALA A 20 8.82 13.71 15.26
C ALA A 20 8.23 14.02 13.90
N VAL A 21 7.17 14.80 13.79
CA VAL A 21 6.61 15.04 12.44
C VAL A 21 7.26 16.21 11.70
N THR A 22 8.01 17.08 12.36
CA THR A 22 8.50 18.31 11.74
C THR A 22 9.99 18.39 11.42
N ASP A 23 10.84 17.63 12.11
CA ASP A 23 12.29 17.81 11.97
C ASP A 23 13.03 16.67 11.23
N ASP A 24 12.39 15.54 11.00
CA ASP A 24 13.01 14.37 10.35
C ASP A 24 12.52 14.13 8.91
N LEU A 25 11.77 15.07 8.37
CA LEU A 25 11.23 14.96 7.00
C LEU A 25 12.32 14.81 5.96
N ASP A 26 13.56 15.13 6.32
CA ASP A 26 14.61 15.11 5.34
C ASP A 26 16.02 14.82 5.87
N LYS A 27 16.20 13.66 6.49
CA LYS A 27 17.56 13.13 6.68
C LYS A 27 18.25 12.79 5.35
N SER A 28 17.45 12.68 4.27
CA SER A 28 17.98 12.41 2.93
C SER A 28 18.36 13.68 2.16
N GLY A 29 18.00 14.86 2.65
CA GLY A 29 18.22 16.13 1.95
C GLY A 29 17.21 16.44 0.83
N HIS A 30 16.09 15.68 0.76
CA HIS A 30 15.05 15.93 -0.24
C HIS A 30 14.00 16.92 0.27
N THR A 31 13.70 17.95 -0.51
CA THR A 31 12.67 18.92 -0.21
C THR A 31 11.40 18.57 -0.99
N PRO A 32 10.21 18.56 -0.38
CA PRO A 32 8.97 18.36 -1.12
C PRO A 32 8.77 19.50 -2.10
N TYR A 33 8.34 19.19 -3.33
CA TYR A 33 7.99 20.22 -4.30
C TYR A 33 6.61 20.83 -4.03
N LEU A 34 5.78 20.15 -3.24
CA LEU A 34 4.48 20.61 -2.80
C LEU A 34 4.19 20.08 -1.40
N GLU A 35 3.70 20.96 -0.54
CA GLU A 35 3.14 20.61 0.77
C GLU A 35 1.72 21.15 0.85
N LYS A 36 0.77 20.29 1.17
CA LYS A 36 -0.64 20.68 1.28
C LYS A 36 -1.39 19.74 2.23
N ASP A 37 -2.04 20.30 3.22
CA ASP A 37 -2.95 19.59 4.13
C ASP A 37 -2.33 18.33 4.79
N GLY A 38 -1.05 18.38 5.15
CA GLY A 38 -0.31 17.25 5.73
C GLY A 38 0.08 16.17 4.71
N LEU A 39 0.04 16.49 3.42
CA LEU A 39 0.58 15.69 2.34
C LEU A 39 1.84 16.37 1.81
N LEU A 40 2.93 15.62 1.71
CA LEU A 40 4.20 16.10 1.18
C LEU A 40 4.51 15.32 -0.09
N PHE A 41 4.76 16.04 -1.17
CA PHE A 41 4.98 15.47 -2.50
C PHE A 41 6.43 15.62 -2.91
N TYR A 42 7.05 14.51 -3.32
CA TYR A 42 8.42 14.44 -3.79
C TYR A 42 8.47 13.84 -5.19
N GLU A 43 9.29 14.43 -6.05
CA GLU A 43 9.64 13.78 -7.30
C GLU A 43 10.62 12.63 -7.02
N VAL A 44 10.38 11.48 -7.63
CA VAL A 44 11.29 10.34 -7.62
C VAL A 44 11.63 9.94 -9.04
N SER A 45 12.89 9.60 -9.27
CA SER A 45 13.32 9.18 -10.60
C SER A 45 14.52 8.24 -10.54
N GLY A 46 14.64 7.42 -11.56
CA GLY A 46 15.78 6.55 -11.82
C GLY A 46 16.14 6.59 -13.30
N SER A 47 16.98 5.67 -13.74
CA SER A 47 17.45 5.61 -15.14
C SER A 47 16.32 5.33 -16.14
N THR A 48 15.25 4.67 -15.72
CA THR A 48 14.15 4.21 -16.57
C THR A 48 12.78 4.69 -16.14
N PHE A 49 12.68 5.37 -15.00
CA PHE A 49 11.39 5.77 -14.44
C PHE A 49 11.40 7.19 -13.88
N ALA A 50 10.22 7.74 -13.85
CA ALA A 50 9.85 8.93 -13.10
C ALA A 50 8.55 8.64 -12.33
N GLY A 51 8.34 9.34 -11.22
CA GLY A 51 7.17 9.13 -10.39
C GLY A 51 7.07 10.14 -9.26
N THR A 52 6.14 9.88 -8.36
CA THR A 52 5.87 10.72 -7.19
C THR A 52 5.81 9.85 -5.94
N MET A 53 6.52 10.29 -4.90
CA MET A 53 6.33 9.81 -3.54
C MET A 53 5.46 10.80 -2.79
N VAL A 54 4.38 10.32 -2.19
CA VAL A 54 3.56 11.13 -1.28
C VAL A 54 3.74 10.63 0.13
N VAL A 55 4.10 11.52 1.04
CA VAL A 55 4.17 11.25 2.48
C VAL A 55 2.92 11.80 3.13
N VAL A 56 2.13 10.93 3.74
CA VAL A 56 0.95 11.28 4.53
C VAL A 56 1.38 11.31 5.99
N THR A 57 1.45 12.49 6.60
CA THR A 57 1.99 12.67 7.95
C THR A 57 1.08 12.08 9.04
N ASP A 58 -0.23 12.05 8.80
CA ASP A 58 -1.22 11.45 9.71
C ASP A 58 -1.77 10.13 9.16
N PRO A 59 -1.32 8.96 9.67
CA PRO A 59 -1.75 7.66 9.18
C PRO A 59 -3.24 7.38 9.40
N SER A 60 -3.92 8.10 10.30
CA SER A 60 -5.36 7.93 10.52
C SER A 60 -6.20 8.36 9.31
N ARG A 61 -5.63 9.14 8.42
CA ARG A 61 -6.27 9.64 7.18
C ARG A 61 -6.21 8.64 6.04
N VAL A 62 -5.42 7.56 6.17
CA VAL A 62 -5.28 6.54 5.13
C VAL A 62 -6.27 5.42 5.37
N PHE A 63 -7.07 5.07 4.36
CA PHE A 63 -8.09 4.04 4.44
C PHE A 63 -8.30 3.35 3.09
N VAL A 64 -8.99 2.22 3.08
CA VAL A 64 -9.36 1.48 1.88
C VAL A 64 -10.71 1.93 1.37
N GLY A 65 -10.72 2.58 0.20
CA GLY A 65 -11.92 2.86 -0.56
C GLY A 65 -12.32 1.66 -1.44
N THR A 66 -13.59 1.31 -1.46
CA THR A 66 -14.12 0.19 -2.26
C THR A 66 -14.87 0.68 -3.50
N SER A 67 -14.75 -0.06 -4.61
CA SER A 67 -15.46 0.27 -5.85
C SER A 67 -16.96 0.01 -5.74
N GLY A 68 -17.38 -0.99 -4.97
CA GLY A 68 -18.77 -1.38 -4.79
C GLY A 68 -18.90 -2.47 -3.72
N ASP A 69 -19.96 -3.25 -3.81
CA ASP A 69 -20.25 -4.37 -2.89
C ASP A 69 -19.64 -5.70 -3.33
N TYR A 70 -18.93 -5.72 -4.46
CA TYR A 70 -18.30 -6.92 -5.05
C TYR A 70 -19.30 -8.06 -5.33
N LYS A 71 -20.50 -7.72 -5.79
CA LYS A 71 -21.59 -8.67 -6.14
C LYS A 71 -21.67 -8.98 -7.64
N GLY A 72 -20.58 -8.75 -8.37
CA GLY A 72 -20.52 -8.99 -9.82
C GLY A 72 -20.63 -7.73 -10.67
N GLU A 73 -20.76 -6.56 -10.04
CA GLU A 73 -20.68 -5.28 -10.74
C GLU A 73 -19.24 -4.97 -11.19
N ALA A 74 -19.12 -4.18 -12.25
CA ALA A 74 -17.82 -3.65 -12.65
C ALA A 74 -17.28 -2.68 -11.59
N GLY A 75 -15.97 -2.67 -11.41
CA GLY A 75 -15.30 -1.68 -10.57
C GLY A 75 -15.39 -0.27 -11.17
N ILE A 76 -15.07 0.72 -10.37
CA ILE A 76 -14.93 2.11 -10.80
C ILE A 76 -13.46 2.52 -10.74
N ASN A 77 -13.08 3.50 -11.52
CA ASN A 77 -11.70 3.99 -11.58
C ASN A 77 -11.30 4.76 -10.29
N VAL A 78 -10.00 4.94 -10.10
CA VAL A 78 -9.44 5.61 -8.91
C VAL A 78 -10.02 7.03 -8.70
N PRO A 79 -10.14 7.91 -9.73
CA PRO A 79 -10.81 9.19 -9.56
C PRO A 79 -12.23 9.09 -9.04
N ALA A 80 -13.04 8.17 -9.56
CA ALA A 80 -14.41 7.99 -9.09
C ALA A 80 -14.49 7.44 -7.65
N ILE A 81 -13.53 6.60 -7.23
CA ILE A 81 -13.41 6.19 -5.82
C ILE A 81 -13.04 7.40 -4.95
N CYS A 82 -12.09 8.21 -5.40
CA CYS A 82 -11.68 9.43 -4.71
C CYS A 82 -12.89 10.37 -4.47
N ASP A 83 -13.68 10.61 -5.50
CA ASP A 83 -14.90 11.42 -5.41
C ASP A 83 -15.95 10.80 -4.47
N LYS A 84 -16.16 9.48 -4.58
CA LYS A 84 -17.12 8.74 -3.73
C LYS A 84 -16.84 8.91 -2.24
N TYR A 85 -15.57 8.97 -1.86
CA TYR A 85 -15.16 9.09 -0.45
C TYR A 85 -14.77 10.51 -0.05
N GLY A 86 -14.82 11.48 -0.96
CA GLY A 86 -14.33 12.85 -0.72
C GLY A 86 -12.85 12.89 -0.35
N ALA A 87 -12.05 11.96 -0.90
CA ALA A 87 -10.63 11.86 -0.61
C ALA A 87 -9.83 12.91 -1.38
N THR A 88 -8.79 13.44 -0.75
CA THR A 88 -7.88 14.42 -1.40
C THR A 88 -6.94 13.74 -2.39
N LEU A 89 -6.58 12.47 -2.14
CA LEU A 89 -5.67 11.66 -2.92
C LEU A 89 -6.12 10.20 -2.89
N ALA A 90 -5.95 9.49 -3.97
CA ALA A 90 -6.10 8.05 -4.01
C ALA A 90 -5.07 7.40 -4.95
N ILE A 91 -4.68 6.18 -4.62
CA ILE A 91 -3.90 5.29 -5.47
C ILE A 91 -4.63 3.96 -5.62
N ASN A 92 -4.33 3.21 -6.66
CA ASN A 92 -4.85 1.85 -6.79
C ASN A 92 -4.23 0.93 -5.72
N ALA A 93 -5.03 0.01 -5.21
CA ALA A 93 -4.61 -0.98 -4.22
C ALA A 93 -5.34 -2.31 -4.42
N GLY A 94 -4.72 -3.40 -3.92
CA GLY A 94 -5.23 -4.76 -4.09
C GLY A 94 -5.15 -5.27 -5.53
N GLY A 95 -5.24 -6.59 -5.68
CA GLY A 95 -5.38 -7.23 -6.98
C GLY A 95 -6.86 -7.44 -7.34
N PHE A 96 -7.15 -7.60 -8.62
CA PHE A 96 -8.49 -7.96 -9.10
C PHE A 96 -8.41 -8.94 -10.27
N GLU A 97 -9.46 -9.70 -10.50
CA GLU A 97 -9.60 -10.55 -11.68
C GLU A 97 -9.74 -9.68 -12.92
N ASP A 98 -8.83 -9.85 -13.87
CA ASP A 98 -8.85 -9.11 -15.14
C ASP A 98 -9.15 -10.04 -16.31
N ILE A 99 -10.38 -10.52 -16.34
CA ILE A 99 -10.85 -11.44 -17.38
C ILE A 99 -10.87 -10.71 -18.74
N GLY A 100 -10.03 -11.18 -19.64
CA GLY A 100 -9.89 -10.59 -20.97
C GLY A 100 -9.02 -9.34 -21.05
N GLY A 101 -8.34 -8.95 -19.98
CA GLY A 101 -7.41 -7.80 -19.96
C GLY A 101 -8.10 -6.44 -20.13
N VAL A 102 -9.35 -6.32 -19.70
CA VAL A 102 -10.15 -5.10 -19.88
C VAL A 102 -10.11 -4.16 -18.66
N GLY A 103 -9.49 -4.59 -17.55
CA GLY A 103 -9.28 -3.75 -16.37
C GLY A 103 -10.57 -3.39 -15.63
N ASN A 104 -11.57 -4.28 -15.57
CA ASN A 104 -12.88 -3.95 -15.02
C ASN A 104 -12.92 -3.81 -13.49
N GLY A 105 -11.92 -4.33 -12.76
CA GLY A 105 -11.75 -4.12 -11.31
C GLY A 105 -12.89 -4.58 -10.40
N GLY A 106 -13.82 -5.38 -10.89
CA GLY A 106 -15.05 -5.72 -10.17
C GLY A 106 -14.90 -6.83 -9.14
N THR A 107 -13.97 -7.77 -9.33
CA THR A 107 -13.75 -8.93 -8.44
C THR A 107 -12.37 -8.86 -7.82
N PRO A 108 -12.24 -8.62 -6.50
CA PRO A 108 -10.95 -8.61 -5.85
C PRO A 108 -10.25 -9.98 -5.85
N LEU A 109 -8.93 -9.97 -5.95
CA LEU A 109 -8.09 -11.13 -5.67
C LEU A 109 -7.65 -11.09 -4.21
N GLY A 110 -8.22 -11.97 -3.38
CA GLY A 110 -7.87 -12.06 -1.97
C GLY A 110 -8.88 -11.37 -1.05
N ILE A 111 -8.39 -10.63 -0.05
CA ILE A 111 -9.23 -10.01 0.98
C ILE A 111 -9.39 -8.51 0.74
N VAL A 112 -10.56 -7.96 1.08
CA VAL A 112 -10.79 -6.52 1.23
C VAL A 112 -11.45 -6.26 2.57
N MET A 113 -10.80 -5.47 3.41
CA MET A 113 -11.34 -4.95 4.66
C MET A 113 -11.41 -3.42 4.57
N SER A 114 -12.49 -2.86 5.03
CA SER A 114 -12.70 -1.41 5.11
C SER A 114 -13.55 -1.08 6.31
N GLU A 115 -13.15 -0.08 7.09
CA GLU A 115 -13.84 0.35 8.32
C GLU A 115 -14.02 -0.80 9.34
N GLY A 116 -13.04 -1.67 9.47
CA GLY A 116 -13.07 -2.84 10.37
C GLY A 116 -13.99 -3.98 9.91
N GLN A 117 -14.53 -3.91 8.71
CA GLN A 117 -15.45 -4.91 8.16
C GLN A 117 -14.82 -5.67 6.99
N LEU A 118 -15.04 -6.99 6.97
CA LEU A 118 -14.72 -7.80 5.82
C LEU A 118 -15.73 -7.51 4.69
N LYS A 119 -15.27 -6.82 3.65
CA LYS A 119 -16.08 -6.48 2.47
C LYS A 119 -16.02 -7.58 1.40
N TYR A 120 -14.88 -8.27 1.29
CA TYR A 120 -14.66 -9.38 0.36
C TYR A 120 -13.63 -10.36 0.91
N GLY A 121 -13.75 -11.63 0.55
CA GLY A 121 -12.86 -12.71 0.97
C GLY A 121 -13.53 -13.69 1.93
N ASN A 122 -12.76 -14.67 2.42
CA ASN A 122 -13.22 -15.71 3.31
C ASN A 122 -12.42 -15.69 4.62
N VAL A 123 -13.11 -15.72 5.75
CA VAL A 123 -12.48 -15.66 7.08
C VAL A 123 -11.51 -16.82 7.34
N ASN A 124 -11.72 -17.98 6.70
CA ASN A 124 -10.89 -19.17 6.89
C ASN A 124 -9.72 -19.28 5.90
N SER A 125 -9.68 -18.44 4.87
CA SER A 125 -8.60 -18.43 3.89
C SER A 125 -7.45 -17.56 4.34
N SER A 126 -6.21 -17.96 4.02
CA SER A 126 -5.00 -17.19 4.29
C SER A 126 -4.67 -16.27 3.10
N TYR A 127 -4.23 -15.06 3.41
CA TYR A 127 -3.95 -14.00 2.45
C TYR A 127 -2.63 -13.32 2.74
N ASP A 128 -1.91 -12.92 1.69
CA ASP A 128 -0.87 -11.91 1.81
C ASP A 128 -1.54 -10.55 2.01
N LEU A 129 -1.58 -10.09 3.25
CA LEU A 129 -2.36 -8.93 3.67
C LEU A 129 -1.46 -7.72 3.82
N ILE A 130 -1.96 -6.59 3.35
CA ILE A 130 -1.40 -5.25 3.54
C ILE A 130 -2.50 -4.37 4.12
N GLY A 131 -2.27 -3.72 5.25
CA GLY A 131 -3.33 -2.91 5.85
C GLY A 131 -2.89 -2.12 7.07
N PHE A 132 -3.87 -1.56 7.76
CA PHE A 132 -3.69 -0.82 9.00
C PHE A 132 -4.59 -1.40 10.09
N ASP A 133 -4.06 -1.48 11.29
CA ASP A 133 -4.85 -1.80 12.48
C ASP A 133 -5.61 -0.57 13.03
N ASN A 134 -6.40 -0.77 14.08
CA ASN A 134 -7.14 0.29 14.75
C ASN A 134 -6.24 1.36 15.41
N ASN A 135 -4.95 1.11 15.55
CA ASN A 135 -3.96 2.06 16.05
C ASN A 135 -3.23 2.79 14.91
N ASN A 136 -3.66 2.60 13.67
CA ASN A 136 -3.04 3.12 12.45
C ASN A 136 -1.60 2.61 12.24
N VAL A 137 -1.30 1.42 12.74
CA VAL A 137 -0.05 0.73 12.50
C VAL A 137 -0.17 -0.08 11.22
N PHE A 138 0.80 0.08 10.32
CA PHE A 138 0.86 -0.67 9.07
C PHE A 138 1.24 -2.12 9.37
N VAL A 139 0.41 -3.04 8.89
CA VAL A 139 0.57 -4.48 9.08
C VAL A 139 0.69 -5.12 7.72
N ILE A 140 1.77 -5.86 7.51
CA ILE A 140 1.95 -6.71 6.33
C ILE A 140 2.30 -8.12 6.79
N GLY A 141 1.81 -9.12 6.08
CA GLY A 141 2.10 -10.52 6.40
C GLY A 141 1.00 -11.46 5.93
N GLN A 142 1.25 -12.74 6.13
CA GLN A 142 0.28 -13.78 5.80
C GLN A 142 -0.61 -14.07 7.01
N MET A 143 -1.92 -13.92 6.84
CA MET A 143 -2.90 -14.23 7.88
C MET A 143 -4.26 -14.60 7.30
N THR A 144 -5.07 -15.30 8.09
CA THR A 144 -6.45 -15.59 7.72
C THR A 144 -7.35 -14.37 7.90
N GLY A 145 -8.50 -14.35 7.23
CA GLY A 145 -9.49 -13.30 7.44
C GLY A 145 -9.92 -13.19 8.90
N GLN A 146 -10.06 -14.34 9.61
CA GLN A 146 -10.40 -14.32 11.03
C GLN A 146 -9.28 -13.73 11.89
N GLN A 147 -8.03 -14.07 11.62
CA GLN A 147 -6.88 -13.48 12.32
C GLN A 147 -6.81 -11.96 12.10
N ALA A 148 -7.13 -11.49 10.89
CA ALA A 148 -7.18 -10.06 10.60
C ALA A 148 -8.27 -9.35 11.43
N ILE A 149 -9.46 -9.95 11.54
CA ILE A 149 -10.56 -9.44 12.38
C ILE A 149 -10.16 -9.41 13.84
N ASP A 150 -9.66 -10.53 14.38
CA ASP A 150 -9.28 -10.68 15.78
C ASP A 150 -8.15 -9.71 16.19
N ARG A 151 -7.27 -9.39 15.23
CA ARG A 151 -6.19 -8.42 15.40
C ARG A 151 -6.66 -6.98 15.37
N GLY A 152 -7.89 -6.71 14.96
CA GLY A 152 -8.41 -5.35 14.81
C GLY A 152 -7.85 -4.64 13.58
N ILE A 153 -7.65 -5.36 12.49
CA ILE A 153 -7.35 -4.74 11.19
C ILE A 153 -8.57 -3.93 10.76
N ARG A 154 -8.39 -2.61 10.57
CA ARG A 154 -9.48 -1.72 10.15
C ARG A 154 -9.61 -1.63 8.63
N ASP A 155 -8.48 -1.59 7.92
CA ASP A 155 -8.42 -1.48 6.47
C ASP A 155 -7.34 -2.39 5.94
N ALA A 156 -7.63 -3.21 4.95
CA ALA A 156 -6.65 -4.08 4.31
C ALA A 156 -7.07 -4.54 2.92
N VAL A 157 -6.07 -4.87 2.13
CA VAL A 157 -6.19 -5.54 0.82
C VAL A 157 -5.16 -6.66 0.73
N SER A 158 -5.32 -7.55 -0.26
CA SER A 158 -4.27 -8.50 -0.65
C SER A 158 -3.50 -7.98 -1.84
N PHE A 159 -2.19 -7.93 -1.71
CA PHE A 159 -1.28 -7.73 -2.81
C PHE A 159 0.15 -8.17 -2.41
N GLY A 160 0.99 -8.40 -3.41
CA GLY A 160 2.40 -8.76 -3.21
C GLY A 160 3.25 -8.35 -4.41
N PRO A 161 4.57 -8.53 -4.34
CA PRO A 161 5.33 -9.05 -3.21
C PRO A 161 5.52 -8.01 -2.10
N PHE A 162 5.83 -8.46 -0.88
CA PHE A 162 6.39 -7.59 0.15
C PHE A 162 7.82 -7.21 -0.26
N LEU A 163 8.15 -5.93 -0.16
CA LEU A 163 9.42 -5.39 -0.65
C LEU A 163 10.43 -5.16 0.47
N ILE A 164 9.97 -4.59 1.57
CA ILE A 164 10.79 -4.22 2.72
C ILE A 164 10.04 -4.65 3.98
N LEU A 165 10.74 -5.36 4.86
CA LEU A 165 10.20 -5.91 6.09
C LEU A 165 10.99 -5.36 7.28
N ASN A 166 10.36 -4.56 8.16
CA ASN A 166 11.04 -3.91 9.30
C ASN A 166 12.34 -3.20 8.89
N GLY A 167 12.33 -2.46 7.80
CA GLY A 167 13.52 -1.77 7.29
C GLY A 167 14.53 -2.68 6.60
N THR A 168 14.24 -3.98 6.47
CA THR A 168 15.11 -4.93 5.77
C THR A 168 14.58 -5.20 4.37
N PRO A 169 15.32 -4.90 3.31
CA PRO A 169 14.96 -5.26 1.95
C PRO A 169 14.80 -6.77 1.77
N LEU A 170 13.81 -7.19 1.03
CA LEU A 170 13.58 -8.58 0.67
C LEU A 170 14.09 -8.87 -0.75
N GLU A 171 14.54 -10.09 -0.97
CA GLU A 171 14.85 -10.55 -2.31
C GLU A 171 13.55 -10.86 -3.08
N VAL A 172 13.28 -10.11 -4.13
CA VAL A 172 12.13 -10.33 -5.02
C VAL A 172 12.61 -10.92 -6.33
N SER A 173 12.35 -12.20 -6.54
CA SER A 173 12.69 -12.90 -7.78
C SER A 173 11.44 -13.36 -8.51
N GLY A 174 11.42 -13.22 -9.84
CA GLY A 174 10.43 -13.83 -10.72
C GLY A 174 9.01 -13.25 -10.70
N MET A 175 8.68 -12.34 -9.80
CA MET A 175 7.36 -11.75 -9.70
C MET A 175 7.32 -10.38 -10.38
N GLY A 176 6.58 -10.30 -11.49
CA GLY A 176 6.36 -9.04 -12.19
C GLY A 176 7.63 -8.47 -12.82
N GLY A 177 8.43 -9.35 -13.43
CA GLY A 177 9.68 -8.96 -14.11
C GLY A 177 9.48 -7.85 -15.13
N GLY A 178 10.55 -7.06 -15.32
CA GLY A 178 10.58 -5.96 -16.27
C GLY A 178 10.07 -4.62 -15.72
N LEU A 179 10.17 -3.63 -16.60
CA LEU A 179 9.79 -2.26 -16.32
C LEU A 179 8.29 -2.10 -16.49
N ASN A 180 7.62 -1.65 -15.43
CA ASN A 180 6.17 -1.43 -15.43
C ASN A 180 5.82 -0.17 -14.62
N PRO A 181 4.65 0.45 -14.87
CA PRO A 181 4.09 1.38 -13.90
C PRO A 181 3.87 0.64 -12.58
N ARG A 182 4.14 1.31 -11.47
CA ARG A 182 4.09 0.70 -10.13
C ARG A 182 3.40 1.61 -9.14
N THR A 183 2.72 0.99 -8.19
CA THR A 183 2.33 1.64 -6.93
C THR A 183 2.85 0.81 -5.77
N ALA A 184 3.27 1.48 -4.71
CA ALA A 184 3.66 0.84 -3.47
C ALA A 184 3.19 1.67 -2.28
N ILE A 185 3.02 1.00 -1.14
CA ILE A 185 2.65 1.61 0.12
C ILE A 185 3.59 1.11 1.21
N GLY A 186 3.92 1.99 2.15
CA GLY A 186 4.72 1.65 3.32
C GLY A 186 4.45 2.60 4.47
N GLN A 187 5.07 2.34 5.62
CA GLN A 187 5.03 3.24 6.77
C GLN A 187 6.43 3.44 7.31
N ARG A 188 6.79 4.67 7.59
CA ARG A 188 8.04 5.04 8.26
C ARG A 188 7.94 4.77 9.76
N ALA A 189 9.10 4.72 10.44
CA ALA A 189 9.19 4.52 11.89
C ALA A 189 8.47 5.62 12.71
N ASP A 190 8.34 6.83 12.16
CA ASP A 190 7.59 7.93 12.79
C ASP A 190 6.06 7.83 12.59
N GLY A 191 5.59 6.81 11.84
CA GLY A 191 4.19 6.54 11.57
C GLY A 191 3.65 7.17 10.28
N ALA A 192 4.41 8.04 9.61
CA ALA A 192 4.00 8.61 8.35
C ALA A 192 3.86 7.52 7.27
N VAL A 193 2.81 7.60 6.46
CA VAL A 193 2.55 6.64 5.38
C VAL A 193 3.18 7.14 4.09
N LEU A 194 3.83 6.23 3.39
CA LEU A 194 4.45 6.45 2.09
C LEU A 194 3.55 5.87 0.99
N LEU A 195 3.22 6.68 0.01
CA LEU A 195 2.50 6.27 -1.19
C LEU A 195 3.39 6.56 -2.39
N LEU A 196 3.87 5.51 -3.06
CA LEU A 196 4.73 5.63 -4.22
C LEU A 196 3.95 5.34 -5.49
N ILE A 197 4.03 6.23 -6.46
CA ILE A 197 3.45 6.08 -7.79
C ILE A 197 4.57 6.25 -8.81
N ILE A 198 4.82 5.24 -9.62
CA ILE A 198 5.78 5.27 -10.72
C ILE A 198 5.01 5.22 -12.03
N ASP A 199 5.27 6.19 -12.89
CA ASP A 199 4.79 6.18 -14.27
C ASP A 199 5.44 5.05 -15.06
N GLY A 200 4.77 4.59 -16.09
CA GLY A 200 5.34 3.57 -16.96
C GLY A 200 4.67 3.54 -18.32
N ARG A 201 5.32 2.84 -19.28
CA ARG A 201 4.86 2.75 -20.67
C ARG A 201 4.68 4.10 -21.35
N GLN A 202 5.46 5.09 -20.91
CA GLN A 202 5.48 6.46 -21.40
C GLN A 202 6.88 6.80 -21.94
N THR A 203 6.98 7.81 -22.79
CA THR A 203 8.27 8.24 -23.36
C THR A 203 9.22 8.79 -22.29
N HIS A 204 8.70 9.39 -21.23
CA HIS A 204 9.48 9.96 -20.12
C HIS A 204 9.73 8.95 -19.00
N SER A 205 8.99 7.84 -18.97
CA SER A 205 9.11 6.80 -17.96
C SER A 205 8.71 5.45 -18.55
N LEU A 206 9.68 4.56 -18.71
CA LEU A 206 9.42 3.17 -19.15
C LEU A 206 8.79 2.36 -18.01
N GLY A 207 9.07 2.76 -16.78
CA GLY A 207 8.63 2.12 -15.56
C GLY A 207 9.79 1.64 -14.69
N ALA A 208 9.46 1.06 -13.54
CA ALA A 208 10.41 0.53 -12.57
C ALA A 208 10.31 -0.99 -12.46
N SER A 209 11.44 -1.62 -12.15
CA SER A 209 11.50 -3.01 -11.66
C SER A 209 11.13 -3.07 -10.18
N MET A 210 10.94 -4.27 -9.63
CA MET A 210 10.73 -4.42 -8.18
C MET A 210 11.98 -4.01 -7.37
N ASN A 211 13.17 -4.25 -7.91
CA ASN A 211 14.41 -3.83 -7.25
C ASN A 211 14.57 -2.30 -7.21
N ASP A 212 14.07 -1.58 -8.21
CA ASP A 212 14.06 -0.12 -8.18
C ASP A 212 13.16 0.42 -7.05
N LEU A 213 12.08 -0.29 -6.69
CA LEU A 213 11.20 0.11 -5.59
C LEU A 213 11.80 -0.19 -4.21
N ILE A 214 12.75 -1.13 -4.13
CA ILE A 214 13.42 -1.52 -2.89
C ILE A 214 14.57 -0.55 -2.57
N ASN A 215 15.26 -0.07 -3.59
CA ASN A 215 16.41 0.83 -3.48
C ASN A 215 16.04 2.31 -3.37
#